data_0b1a95a1b312b01438e00cae79eeb1f5
#
_entry.id   0b1a95a1b312b01438e00cae79eeb1f5
#
_cell.length_a   1.000
_cell.length_b   1.000
_cell.length_c   1.000
_cell.angle_alpha   90.00
_cell.angle_beta   90.00
_cell.angle_gamma   90.00
#
_symmetry.space_group_name_H-M   'P 1'
#
loop_
_entity.id
_entity.type
_entity.pdbx_description
1 polymer ?
#
loop_
_entity_poly.entity_id
_entity_poly.type
_entity_poly.pdbx_seq_one_letter_code
_entity_poly.pdbx_strand_id
1 'polypeptide(L)'
;QETLDSATSGASARFEKSWRKWLHDGVVEGDKASPVKPTFKWTSLAGAWKPAEKAEGYDLTFVIDPTIGDGRFANNPWLQEMPDSVTKLTWDNAALISKATAEKIGVQNGDMISIKHGERALSIVALLTMGIADDAVVLPLGYGRTHGGRVSTGAGFDVNALRTSTSGHLMTGATITPVTTRGPGSLPETYSIALTQTHDSLKPAEGWARRPLARVATAKEWMADPEFVLKSEVMPAEKLKSLFDEPNETTGHQWGMTIDLNTCLGCNACAIACQAENAVPTVGKSEVKNGREM
;
A
#
# COMPACT_ATOMS: atom_id res chain seq x y z
N GLN A 1 -9.91 6.18 -31.70
CA GLN A 1 -8.64 6.39 -32.42
C GLN A 1 -8.91 7.06 -33.79
N GLU A 2 -9.89 6.63 -34.59
CA GLU A 2 -10.25 7.25 -35.86
C GLU A 2 -10.70 8.71 -35.75
N THR A 3 -11.32 9.13 -34.68
CA THR A 3 -11.69 10.54 -34.41
C THR A 3 -10.48 11.42 -34.05
N LEU A 4 -9.40 10.82 -33.55
CA LEU A 4 -8.14 11.51 -33.25
C LEU A 4 -7.24 11.67 -34.49
N ASP A 5 -7.24 10.69 -35.39
CA ASP A 5 -6.38 10.65 -36.55
C ASP A 5 -6.83 11.61 -37.69
N SER A 6 -8.13 11.94 -37.78
CA SER A 6 -8.66 12.91 -38.75
C SER A 6 -8.33 14.38 -38.42
N ALA A 7 -7.78 14.63 -37.23
CA ALA A 7 -7.46 15.98 -36.75
C ALA A 7 -6.02 16.44 -37.09
N THR A 8 -5.20 15.63 -37.77
CA THR A 8 -3.75 15.82 -37.80
C THR A 8 -3.20 16.72 -38.93
N SER A 9 -4.00 17.22 -39.84
CA SER A 9 -3.51 18.15 -40.88
C SER A 9 -4.01 19.58 -40.67
N GLY A 10 -3.24 20.40 -40.03
CA GLY A 10 -3.48 21.85 -39.86
C GLY A 10 -4.17 22.28 -38.57
N ALA A 11 -4.27 21.42 -37.60
CA ALA A 11 -5.16 21.57 -36.45
C ALA A 11 -4.48 21.53 -35.06
N SER A 12 -3.15 21.58 -34.97
CA SER A 12 -2.46 21.48 -33.67
C SER A 12 -3.01 22.47 -32.62
N ALA A 13 -3.16 23.74 -32.97
CA ALA A 13 -3.66 24.75 -32.04
C ALA A 13 -5.17 24.60 -31.75
N ARG A 14 -5.97 24.13 -32.71
CA ARG A 14 -7.40 23.88 -32.52
C ARG A 14 -7.61 22.61 -31.67
N PHE A 15 -6.81 21.57 -31.92
CA PHE A 15 -6.83 20.35 -31.11
C PHE A 15 -6.45 20.64 -29.68
N GLU A 16 -5.38 21.36 -29.42
CA GLU A 16 -4.94 21.74 -28.07
C GLU A 16 -6.02 22.52 -27.31
N LYS A 17 -6.71 23.44 -27.98
CA LYS A 17 -7.84 24.16 -27.36
C LYS A 17 -9.00 23.24 -27.03
N SER A 18 -9.35 22.34 -27.95
CA SER A 18 -10.41 21.35 -27.74
C SER A 18 -10.03 20.34 -26.64
N TRP A 19 -8.79 19.88 -26.65
CA TRP A 19 -8.23 18.98 -25.66
C TRP A 19 -8.30 19.57 -24.26
N ARG A 20 -7.87 20.80 -24.06
CA ARG A 20 -7.98 21.52 -22.78
C ARG A 20 -9.43 21.68 -22.32
N LYS A 21 -10.33 21.98 -23.25
CA LYS A 21 -11.77 22.04 -22.95
C LYS A 21 -12.29 20.67 -22.50
N TRP A 22 -12.00 19.62 -23.21
CA TRP A 22 -12.45 18.27 -22.85
C TRP A 22 -11.90 17.79 -21.51
N LEU A 23 -10.63 18.11 -21.20
CA LEU A 23 -10.04 17.83 -19.91
C LEU A 23 -10.73 18.61 -18.77
N HIS A 24 -11.11 19.86 -19.03
CA HIS A 24 -11.83 20.70 -18.07
C HIS A 24 -13.27 20.21 -17.87
N ASP A 25 -13.98 19.90 -18.95
CA ASP A 25 -15.39 19.53 -18.93
C ASP A 25 -15.60 18.04 -18.56
N GLY A 26 -14.56 17.22 -18.63
CA GLY A 26 -14.59 15.78 -18.39
C GLY A 26 -15.38 14.98 -19.42
N VAL A 27 -15.79 15.63 -20.54
CA VAL A 27 -16.63 15.01 -21.56
C VAL A 27 -16.33 15.62 -22.93
N VAL A 28 -16.40 14.81 -23.99
CA VAL A 28 -16.35 15.26 -25.39
C VAL A 28 -17.79 15.51 -25.87
N GLU A 29 -18.11 16.77 -26.14
CA GLU A 29 -19.43 17.13 -26.65
C GLU A 29 -19.65 16.55 -28.06
N GLY A 30 -20.81 15.99 -28.27
CA GLY A 30 -21.20 15.41 -29.57
C GLY A 30 -20.97 13.89 -29.70
N ASP A 31 -20.18 13.28 -28.84
CA ASP A 31 -19.95 11.83 -28.82
C ASP A 31 -21.01 11.13 -27.94
N LYS A 32 -22.24 11.07 -28.43
CA LYS A 32 -23.34 10.38 -27.76
C LYS A 32 -23.59 9.04 -28.46
N ALA A 33 -23.22 7.96 -27.77
CA ALA A 33 -23.63 6.64 -28.20
C ALA A 33 -25.16 6.53 -28.21
N SER A 34 -25.74 5.93 -29.25
CA SER A 34 -27.16 5.65 -29.30
C SER A 34 -27.50 4.63 -28.21
N PRO A 35 -28.59 4.85 -27.45
CA PRO A 35 -29.00 3.90 -26.41
C PRO A 35 -29.31 2.54 -27.01
N VAL A 36 -28.63 1.51 -26.53
CA VAL A 36 -28.86 0.12 -26.92
C VAL A 36 -29.70 -0.55 -25.84
N LYS A 37 -30.74 -1.27 -26.27
CA LYS A 37 -31.53 -2.17 -25.38
C LYS A 37 -30.85 -3.54 -25.40
N PRO A 38 -30.03 -3.89 -24.42
CA PRO A 38 -29.37 -5.20 -24.42
C PRO A 38 -30.38 -6.30 -24.17
N THR A 39 -30.29 -7.38 -24.92
CA THR A 39 -31.02 -8.61 -24.68
C THR A 39 -30.06 -9.67 -24.17
N PHE A 40 -30.31 -10.19 -22.99
CA PHE A 40 -29.46 -11.18 -22.37
C PHE A 40 -29.70 -12.55 -22.94
N LYS A 41 -28.69 -13.19 -23.53
CA LYS A 41 -28.78 -14.54 -24.12
C LYS A 41 -28.12 -15.58 -23.22
N TRP A 42 -28.84 -16.13 -22.26
CA TRP A 42 -28.35 -17.12 -21.30
C TRP A 42 -27.73 -18.37 -21.96
N THR A 43 -28.30 -18.85 -23.05
CA THR A 43 -27.78 -20.01 -23.79
C THR A 43 -26.39 -19.77 -24.37
N SER A 44 -26.14 -18.55 -24.85
CA SER A 44 -24.83 -18.18 -25.38
C SER A 44 -23.78 -18.07 -24.27
N LEU A 45 -24.17 -17.58 -23.08
CA LEU A 45 -23.28 -17.50 -21.93
C LEU A 45 -22.89 -18.88 -21.40
N ALA A 46 -23.87 -19.77 -21.27
CA ALA A 46 -23.64 -21.16 -20.83
C ALA A 46 -22.71 -21.92 -21.76
N GLY A 47 -22.82 -21.68 -23.09
CA GLY A 47 -21.93 -22.30 -24.08
C GLY A 47 -20.53 -21.68 -24.16
N ALA A 48 -20.40 -20.43 -23.75
CA ALA A 48 -19.11 -19.72 -23.74
C ALA A 48 -18.30 -19.96 -22.44
N TRP A 49 -18.98 -20.37 -21.36
CA TRP A 49 -18.30 -20.63 -20.09
C TRP A 49 -17.52 -21.93 -20.18
N LYS A 50 -16.20 -21.83 -20.09
CA LYS A 50 -15.30 -22.97 -19.94
C LYS A 50 -14.65 -22.88 -18.58
N PRO A 51 -14.48 -23.98 -17.83
CA PRO A 51 -13.64 -24.00 -16.66
C PRO A 51 -12.25 -23.49 -17.02
N ALA A 52 -11.67 -22.64 -16.16
CA ALA A 52 -10.30 -22.21 -16.35
C ALA A 52 -9.39 -23.45 -16.28
N GLU A 53 -8.58 -23.68 -17.30
CA GLU A 53 -7.53 -24.67 -17.24
C GLU A 53 -6.49 -24.22 -16.20
N LYS A 54 -6.03 -25.15 -15.37
CA LYS A 54 -4.96 -24.86 -14.41
C LYS A 54 -3.69 -24.56 -15.18
N ALA A 55 -3.30 -23.30 -15.24
CA ALA A 55 -2.04 -22.90 -15.84
C ALA A 55 -0.89 -23.23 -14.88
N GLU A 56 0.23 -23.69 -15.42
CA GLU A 56 1.48 -23.82 -14.66
C GLU A 56 2.05 -22.42 -14.41
N GLY A 57 2.56 -22.16 -13.21
CA GLY A 57 3.15 -20.88 -12.81
C GLY A 57 2.47 -20.27 -11.60
N TYR A 58 2.61 -18.95 -11.47
CA TYR A 58 2.10 -18.20 -10.34
C TYR A 58 0.75 -17.55 -10.66
N ASP A 59 -0.11 -17.49 -9.65
CA ASP A 59 -1.39 -16.79 -9.73
C ASP A 59 -1.21 -15.34 -9.25
N LEU A 60 -1.65 -14.38 -10.08
CA LEU A 60 -1.59 -12.96 -9.77
C LEU A 60 -2.97 -12.45 -9.40
N THR A 61 -3.11 -11.82 -8.25
CA THR A 61 -4.34 -11.17 -7.81
C THR A 61 -4.13 -9.66 -7.77
N PHE A 62 -4.94 -8.91 -8.51
CA PHE A 62 -4.92 -7.45 -8.54
C PHE A 62 -5.95 -6.90 -7.57
N VAL A 63 -5.50 -6.15 -6.58
CA VAL A 63 -6.34 -5.58 -5.53
C VAL A 63 -6.29 -4.06 -5.55
N ILE A 64 -7.40 -3.44 -5.16
CA ILE A 64 -7.44 -1.99 -4.94
C ILE A 64 -6.68 -1.71 -3.65
N ASP A 65 -5.76 -0.74 -3.69
CA ASP A 65 -5.03 -0.32 -2.52
C ASP A 65 -5.99 0.30 -1.47
N PRO A 66 -5.90 -0.08 -0.20
CA PRO A 66 -6.83 0.40 0.82
C PRO A 66 -6.67 1.89 1.16
N THR A 67 -5.53 2.50 0.86
CA THR A 67 -5.22 3.90 1.18
C THR A 67 -5.49 4.83 0.01
N ILE A 68 -4.88 4.58 -1.15
CA ILE A 68 -4.99 5.46 -2.31
C ILE A 68 -6.00 5.01 -3.36
N GLY A 69 -6.67 3.86 -3.11
CA GLY A 69 -7.66 3.29 -4.00
C GLY A 69 -7.03 2.76 -5.30
N ASP A 70 -7.71 2.97 -6.42
CA ASP A 70 -7.19 2.68 -7.76
C ASP A 70 -6.21 3.74 -8.28
N GLY A 71 -5.70 4.59 -7.39
CA GLY A 71 -4.85 5.74 -7.66
C GLY A 71 -5.60 7.07 -7.74
N ARG A 72 -6.93 7.09 -7.52
CA ARG A 72 -7.71 8.34 -7.48
C ARG A 72 -7.26 9.28 -6.38
N PHE A 73 -6.71 8.74 -5.30
CA PHE A 73 -6.20 9.48 -4.16
C PHE A 73 -4.67 9.53 -4.10
N ALA A 74 -3.97 9.02 -5.12
CA ALA A 74 -2.52 8.90 -5.12
C ALA A 74 -1.76 10.23 -4.91
N ASN A 75 -2.36 11.38 -5.23
CA ASN A 75 -1.72 12.68 -5.01
C ASN A 75 -2.01 13.29 -3.64
N ASN A 76 -2.62 12.53 -2.71
CA ASN A 76 -2.81 12.94 -1.33
C ASN A 76 -1.65 12.40 -0.46
N PRO A 77 -0.78 13.27 0.09
CA PRO A 77 0.39 12.84 0.83
C PRO A 77 0.05 12.13 2.15
N TRP A 78 -1.04 12.51 2.83
CA TRP A 78 -1.46 11.82 4.04
C TRP A 78 -1.85 10.36 3.76
N LEU A 79 -2.55 10.11 2.62
CA LEU A 79 -2.92 8.75 2.25
C LEU A 79 -1.73 7.93 1.73
N GLN A 80 -0.74 8.57 1.12
CA GLN A 80 0.53 7.92 0.74
C GLN A 80 1.35 7.51 1.96
N GLU A 81 1.37 8.34 3.01
CA GLU A 81 2.12 8.09 4.23
C GLU A 81 1.36 7.22 5.22
N MET A 82 0.04 7.08 5.06
CA MET A 82 -0.77 6.22 5.90
C MET A 82 -0.33 4.76 5.73
N PRO A 83 0.08 4.08 6.80
CA PRO A 83 0.50 2.69 6.72
C PRO A 83 -0.64 1.79 6.28
N ASP A 84 -0.38 0.88 5.35
CA ASP A 84 -1.33 -0.19 5.03
C ASP A 84 -1.68 -0.98 6.29
N SER A 85 -2.95 -1.36 6.43
CA SER A 85 -3.46 -1.99 7.65
C SER A 85 -2.82 -3.34 7.97
N VAL A 86 -2.34 -4.05 6.96
CA VAL A 86 -1.73 -5.39 7.10
C VAL A 86 -0.22 -5.31 6.98
N THR A 87 0.29 -4.78 5.89
CA THR A 87 1.73 -4.80 5.56
C THR A 87 2.52 -3.71 6.26
N LYS A 88 1.87 -2.62 6.69
CA LYS A 88 2.51 -1.40 7.22
C LYS A 88 3.39 -0.68 6.21
N LEU A 89 3.24 -1.00 4.93
CA LEU A 89 3.92 -0.34 3.82
C LEU A 89 3.36 1.07 3.60
N THR A 90 4.23 2.00 3.29
CA THR A 90 3.90 3.39 2.96
C THR A 90 4.58 3.79 1.66
N TRP A 91 4.03 4.78 0.97
CA TRP A 91 4.62 5.45 -0.20
C TRP A 91 4.87 4.57 -1.43
N ASP A 92 4.64 3.25 -1.36
CA ASP A 92 4.84 2.29 -2.43
C ASP A 92 3.78 1.21 -2.40
N ASN A 93 3.68 0.48 -3.50
CA ASN A 93 3.14 -0.87 -3.53
C ASN A 93 4.27 -1.89 -3.71
N ALA A 94 3.98 -3.14 -3.37
CA ALA A 94 4.89 -4.26 -3.52
C ALA A 94 4.14 -5.49 -4.02
N ALA A 95 4.86 -6.45 -4.57
CA ALA A 95 4.35 -7.79 -4.80
C ALA A 95 4.35 -8.56 -3.47
N LEU A 96 3.15 -8.79 -2.91
CA LEU A 96 3.00 -9.52 -1.66
C LEU A 96 3.06 -11.02 -1.95
N ILE A 97 3.99 -11.72 -1.33
CA ILE A 97 4.24 -13.15 -1.55
C ILE A 97 4.39 -13.89 -0.23
N SER A 98 4.09 -15.19 -0.22
CA SER A 98 4.34 -16.04 0.93
C SER A 98 5.84 -16.29 1.11
N LYS A 99 6.23 -16.67 2.33
CA LYS A 99 7.62 -17.06 2.62
C LYS A 99 8.05 -18.25 1.76
N ALA A 100 7.20 -19.27 1.59
CA ALA A 100 7.52 -20.44 0.76
C ALA A 100 7.71 -20.05 -0.71
N THR A 101 6.88 -19.14 -1.23
CA THR A 101 7.05 -18.61 -2.59
C THR A 101 8.35 -17.84 -2.73
N ALA A 102 8.71 -17.01 -1.75
CA ALA A 102 9.97 -16.26 -1.75
C ALA A 102 11.19 -17.18 -1.74
N GLU A 103 11.17 -18.22 -0.91
CA GLU A 103 12.24 -19.26 -0.86
C GLU A 103 12.37 -20.00 -2.19
N LYS A 104 11.24 -20.36 -2.83
CA LYS A 104 11.21 -21.01 -4.15
C LYS A 104 11.80 -20.14 -5.25
N ILE A 105 11.57 -18.82 -5.20
CA ILE A 105 12.09 -17.84 -6.17
C ILE A 105 13.54 -17.46 -5.83
N GLY A 106 13.96 -17.58 -4.56
CA GLY A 106 15.26 -17.18 -4.07
C GLY A 106 15.38 -15.68 -3.78
N VAL A 107 14.35 -15.07 -3.19
CA VAL A 107 14.28 -13.64 -2.87
C VAL A 107 13.92 -13.38 -1.40
N GLN A 108 14.26 -12.18 -0.94
CA GLN A 108 13.98 -11.68 0.40
C GLN A 108 13.18 -10.38 0.33
N ASN A 109 12.77 -9.85 1.49
CA ASN A 109 12.12 -8.53 1.56
C ASN A 109 12.99 -7.44 0.92
N GLY A 110 12.39 -6.68 0.03
CA GLY A 110 13.07 -5.59 -0.66
C GLY A 110 13.78 -5.98 -1.94
N ASP A 111 13.85 -7.26 -2.29
CA ASP A 111 14.43 -7.70 -3.56
C ASP A 111 13.48 -7.39 -4.72
N MET A 112 14.06 -7.01 -5.85
CA MET A 112 13.31 -6.77 -7.08
C MET A 112 13.04 -8.09 -7.81
N ILE A 113 11.79 -8.26 -8.23
CA ILE A 113 11.34 -9.39 -9.04
C ILE A 113 10.78 -8.90 -10.38
N SER A 114 10.98 -9.69 -11.42
CA SER A 114 10.33 -9.52 -12.72
C SER A 114 9.20 -10.52 -12.85
N ILE A 115 7.99 -10.01 -12.99
CA ILE A 115 6.78 -10.79 -13.23
C ILE A 115 6.47 -10.71 -14.72
N LYS A 116 6.29 -11.85 -15.39
CA LYS A 116 5.96 -11.92 -16.82
C LYS A 116 4.72 -12.77 -17.05
N HIS A 117 3.86 -12.30 -17.93
CA HIS A 117 2.71 -13.04 -18.42
C HIS A 117 2.49 -12.72 -19.90
N GLY A 118 2.71 -13.72 -20.78
CA GLY A 118 2.78 -13.49 -22.21
C GLY A 118 3.86 -12.49 -22.57
N GLU A 119 3.49 -11.46 -23.34
CA GLU A 119 4.39 -10.37 -23.72
C GLU A 119 4.51 -9.25 -22.68
N ARG A 120 3.71 -9.32 -21.61
CA ARG A 120 3.69 -8.28 -20.58
C ARG A 120 4.67 -8.60 -19.47
N ALA A 121 5.35 -7.58 -18.99
CA ALA A 121 6.30 -7.70 -17.89
C ALA A 121 6.24 -6.49 -16.97
N LEU A 122 6.53 -6.74 -15.70
CA LEU A 122 6.64 -5.72 -14.65
C LEU A 122 7.80 -6.08 -13.75
N SER A 123 8.67 -5.12 -13.45
CA SER A 123 9.62 -5.23 -12.35
C SER A 123 9.05 -4.51 -11.14
N ILE A 124 9.00 -5.22 -10.00
CA ILE A 124 8.40 -4.73 -8.77
C ILE A 124 9.14 -5.30 -7.56
N VAL A 125 9.14 -4.60 -6.46
CA VAL A 125 9.74 -5.06 -5.19
C VAL A 125 8.89 -6.17 -4.56
N ALA A 126 9.54 -7.19 -4.02
CA ALA A 126 8.90 -8.25 -3.25
C ALA A 126 8.78 -7.87 -1.77
N LEU A 127 7.62 -8.15 -1.20
CA LEU A 127 7.36 -8.04 0.24
C LEU A 127 6.78 -9.36 0.76
N LEU A 128 7.50 -10.00 1.65
CA LEU A 128 7.05 -11.24 2.29
C LEU A 128 5.95 -10.91 3.30
N THR A 129 4.79 -11.53 3.10
CA THR A 129 3.60 -11.26 3.91
C THR A 129 2.99 -12.59 4.36
N MET A 130 2.70 -12.69 5.66
CA MET A 130 1.99 -13.86 6.18
C MET A 130 0.54 -13.87 5.72
N GLY A 131 -0.01 -15.07 5.55
CA GLY A 131 -1.40 -15.25 5.13
C GLY A 131 -1.63 -15.22 3.61
N ILE A 132 -0.59 -15.05 2.80
CA ILE A 132 -0.65 -15.21 1.35
C ILE A 132 -0.49 -16.70 1.02
N ALA A 133 -1.32 -17.20 0.10
CA ALA A 133 -1.21 -18.58 -0.37
C ALA A 133 0.11 -18.79 -1.15
N ASP A 134 0.64 -20.00 -1.10
CA ASP A 134 1.83 -20.36 -1.89
C ASP A 134 1.53 -20.32 -3.38
N ASP A 135 2.51 -19.92 -4.16
CA ASP A 135 2.42 -19.71 -5.61
C ASP A 135 1.41 -18.62 -6.02
N ALA A 136 0.92 -17.82 -5.06
CA ALA A 136 0.09 -16.64 -5.31
C ALA A 136 0.83 -15.34 -5.03
N VAL A 137 0.52 -14.32 -5.80
CA VAL A 137 1.08 -12.96 -5.66
C VAL A 137 -0.05 -11.95 -5.62
N VAL A 138 -0.07 -11.11 -4.60
CA VAL A 138 -1.04 -10.01 -4.50
C VAL A 138 -0.36 -8.71 -4.94
N LEU A 139 -1.00 -8.01 -5.85
CA LEU A 139 -0.49 -6.81 -6.52
C LEU A 139 -1.45 -5.63 -6.28
N PRO A 140 -1.15 -4.72 -5.33
CA PRO A 140 -1.94 -3.51 -5.11
C PRO A 140 -1.84 -2.54 -6.27
N LEU A 141 -3.00 -2.03 -6.71
CA LEU A 141 -3.15 -1.04 -7.78
C LEU A 141 -2.93 0.39 -7.27
N GLY A 142 -2.86 1.35 -8.18
CA GLY A 142 -2.95 2.78 -7.86
C GLY A 142 -1.64 3.54 -7.89
N TYR A 143 -0.52 2.85 -7.93
CA TYR A 143 0.84 3.38 -7.96
C TYR A 143 1.46 3.41 -9.37
N GLY A 144 2.71 3.89 -9.47
CA GLY A 144 3.50 3.87 -10.70
C GLY A 144 3.13 4.95 -11.71
N ARG A 145 2.48 6.02 -11.28
CA ARG A 145 2.10 7.13 -12.17
C ARG A 145 3.31 7.92 -12.63
N THR A 146 3.42 8.15 -13.92
CA THR A 146 4.44 9.02 -14.51
C THR A 146 4.00 10.48 -14.56
N HIS A 147 2.70 10.74 -14.53
CA HIS A 147 2.09 12.06 -14.54
C HIS A 147 0.90 12.09 -13.57
N GLY A 148 0.95 12.89 -12.55
CA GLY A 148 -0.14 12.88 -11.56
C GLY A 148 -0.02 13.94 -10.46
N GLY A 149 1.01 14.75 -10.47
CA GLY A 149 1.27 15.75 -9.42
C GLY A 149 2.53 15.42 -8.63
N ARG A 150 2.87 16.28 -7.68
CA ARG A 150 4.15 16.21 -6.94
C ARG A 150 4.28 14.96 -6.07
N VAL A 151 3.17 14.46 -5.56
CA VAL A 151 3.14 13.36 -4.59
C VAL A 151 3.07 12.01 -5.30
N SER A 152 2.22 11.90 -6.32
CA SER A 152 1.96 10.62 -7.00
C SER A 152 2.95 10.27 -8.10
N THR A 153 3.66 11.27 -8.65
CA THR A 153 4.60 11.01 -9.76
C THR A 153 5.81 10.23 -9.26
N GLY A 154 6.03 9.05 -9.83
CA GLY A 154 7.17 8.20 -9.50
C GLY A 154 7.03 7.41 -8.19
N ALA A 155 5.88 7.45 -7.51
CA ALA A 155 5.63 6.62 -6.35
C ALA A 155 5.20 5.20 -6.76
N GLY A 156 5.91 4.18 -6.26
CA GLY A 156 5.60 2.78 -6.48
C GLY A 156 5.71 2.29 -7.94
N PHE A 157 4.97 1.23 -8.26
CA PHE A 157 5.08 0.48 -9.51
C PHE A 157 3.71 0.37 -10.20
N ASP A 158 3.69 0.53 -11.53
CA ASP A 158 2.45 0.44 -12.32
C ASP A 158 2.08 -1.02 -12.62
N VAL A 159 1.27 -1.58 -11.75
CA VAL A 159 0.75 -2.94 -11.86
C VAL A 159 -0.22 -3.11 -13.05
N ASN A 160 -0.82 -2.01 -13.55
CA ASN A 160 -1.71 -2.09 -14.71
C ASN A 160 -0.99 -2.56 -15.98
N ALA A 161 0.33 -2.47 -16.03
CA ALA A 161 1.12 -2.99 -17.15
C ALA A 161 0.88 -4.49 -17.40
N LEU A 162 0.55 -5.26 -16.36
CA LEU A 162 0.24 -6.69 -16.48
C LEU A 162 -1.23 -6.96 -16.82
N ARG A 163 -2.16 -6.08 -16.43
CA ARG A 163 -3.61 -6.32 -16.54
C ARG A 163 -4.09 -6.33 -17.99
N THR A 164 -5.12 -7.12 -18.24
CA THR A 164 -5.82 -7.17 -19.53
C THR A 164 -7.32 -6.91 -19.32
N SER A 165 -8.05 -6.63 -20.39
CA SER A 165 -9.52 -6.48 -20.34
C SER A 165 -10.24 -7.74 -19.87
N THR A 166 -9.62 -8.91 -20.04
CA THR A 166 -10.18 -10.21 -19.66
C THR A 166 -9.67 -10.72 -18.31
N SER A 167 -8.61 -10.13 -17.77
CA SER A 167 -7.93 -10.53 -16.52
C SER A 167 -7.71 -9.30 -15.64
N GLY A 168 -8.81 -8.66 -15.25
CA GLY A 168 -8.78 -7.43 -14.48
C GLY A 168 -8.48 -7.62 -12.99
N HIS A 169 -8.79 -8.79 -12.41
CA HIS A 169 -8.62 -9.07 -10.99
C HIS A 169 -7.78 -10.30 -10.69
N LEU A 170 -7.81 -11.29 -11.57
CA LEU A 170 -7.07 -12.53 -11.43
C LEU A 170 -6.41 -12.90 -12.76
N MET A 171 -5.18 -13.38 -12.68
CA MET A 171 -4.41 -13.88 -13.82
C MET A 171 -3.61 -15.09 -13.36
N THR A 172 -3.60 -16.17 -14.13
CA THR A 172 -2.90 -17.42 -13.81
C THR A 172 -1.78 -17.67 -14.80
N GLY A 173 -0.77 -18.43 -14.39
CA GLY A 173 0.32 -18.84 -15.28
C GLY A 173 1.40 -17.79 -15.49
N ALA A 174 1.61 -16.89 -14.53
CA ALA A 174 2.72 -15.96 -14.58
C ALA A 174 4.06 -16.62 -14.23
N THR A 175 5.13 -16.10 -14.80
CA THR A 175 6.51 -16.47 -14.45
C THR A 175 7.14 -15.36 -13.61
N ILE A 176 7.85 -15.73 -12.54
CA ILE A 176 8.52 -14.79 -11.66
C ILE A 176 10.00 -15.15 -11.57
N THR A 177 10.85 -14.17 -11.73
CA THR A 177 12.31 -14.31 -11.63
C THR A 177 12.91 -13.14 -10.86
N PRO A 178 13.99 -13.35 -10.08
CA PRO A 178 14.73 -12.23 -9.47
C PRO A 178 15.29 -11.30 -10.55
N VAL A 179 15.28 -9.99 -10.30
CA VAL A 179 16.00 -9.00 -11.13
C VAL A 179 17.42 -8.92 -10.61
N THR A 180 18.38 -9.21 -11.45
CA THR A 180 19.82 -9.19 -11.10
C THR A 180 20.56 -8.19 -11.98
N THR A 181 21.39 -7.36 -11.36
CA THR A 181 22.15 -6.30 -12.08
C THR A 181 23.36 -6.84 -12.84
N ARG A 182 23.85 -8.04 -12.50
CA ARG A 182 25.12 -8.59 -12.99
C ARG A 182 24.98 -9.92 -13.77
N GLY A 183 23.74 -10.34 -14.07
CA GLY A 183 23.49 -11.60 -14.78
C GLY A 183 23.22 -12.81 -13.87
N PRO A 184 23.05 -14.00 -14.45
CA PRO A 184 22.68 -15.21 -13.74
C PRO A 184 23.63 -15.55 -12.58
N GLY A 185 23.08 -15.85 -11.40
CA GLY A 185 23.84 -16.18 -10.20
C GLY A 185 24.31 -14.98 -9.36
N SER A 186 24.01 -13.75 -9.77
CA SER A 186 24.20 -12.56 -8.93
C SER A 186 23.08 -12.42 -7.91
N LEU A 187 23.34 -11.66 -6.82
CA LEU A 187 22.31 -11.31 -5.87
C LEU A 187 21.23 -10.45 -6.54
N PRO A 188 19.96 -10.57 -6.11
CA PRO A 188 18.89 -9.71 -6.59
C PRO A 188 19.20 -8.22 -6.38
N GLU A 189 18.66 -7.38 -7.26
CA GLU A 189 18.64 -5.95 -7.05
C GLU A 189 17.71 -5.63 -5.89
N THR A 190 18.11 -4.74 -4.99
CA THR A 190 17.31 -4.35 -3.83
C THR A 190 16.66 -3.00 -4.04
N TYR A 191 15.42 -2.89 -3.58
CA TYR A 191 14.66 -1.65 -3.55
C TYR A 191 14.30 -1.30 -2.12
N SER A 192 14.46 -0.05 -1.77
CA SER A 192 14.24 0.42 -0.42
C SER A 192 12.77 0.73 -0.17
N ILE A 193 12.07 -0.13 0.55
CA ILE A 193 10.71 0.06 1.02
C ILE A 193 10.68 0.80 2.36
N ALA A 194 9.57 1.49 2.66
CA ALA A 194 9.34 2.18 3.92
C ALA A 194 8.19 1.50 4.68
N LEU A 195 8.54 0.80 5.74
CA LEU A 195 7.61 0.11 6.65
C LEU A 195 7.62 0.83 7.98
N THR A 196 6.43 1.14 8.52
CA THR A 196 6.31 1.75 9.85
C THR A 196 6.51 0.73 10.98
N GLN A 197 6.28 -0.54 10.69
CA GLN A 197 6.48 -1.64 11.62
C GLN A 197 7.08 -2.84 10.90
N THR A 198 7.94 -3.58 11.60
CA THR A 198 8.43 -4.88 11.15
C THR A 198 7.61 -5.97 11.80
N HIS A 199 7.00 -6.83 10.98
CA HIS A 199 6.34 -8.02 11.48
C HIS A 199 7.36 -9.09 11.86
N ASP A 200 6.93 -10.08 12.63
CA ASP A 200 7.74 -11.25 13.07
C ASP A 200 8.95 -10.92 13.94
N SER A 201 9.08 -9.70 14.42
CA SER A 201 10.16 -9.31 15.29
C SER A 201 9.63 -8.55 16.51
N LEU A 202 9.97 -9.09 17.69
CA LEU A 202 9.78 -8.40 18.95
C LEU A 202 11.02 -7.61 19.36
N LYS A 203 12.02 -7.56 18.47
CA LYS A 203 13.21 -6.76 18.68
C LYS A 203 12.91 -5.32 18.31
N PRO A 204 13.22 -4.35 19.16
CA PRO A 204 13.16 -2.95 18.77
C PRO A 204 14.17 -2.69 17.64
N ALA A 205 13.94 -1.65 16.85
CA ALA A 205 14.93 -1.16 15.90
C ALA A 205 16.29 -0.91 16.61
N GLU A 206 17.38 -1.05 15.86
CA GLU A 206 18.71 -0.82 16.42
C GLU A 206 18.78 0.57 17.07
N GLY A 207 19.31 0.61 18.29
CA GLY A 207 19.47 1.85 19.07
C GLY A 207 18.34 2.14 20.07
N TRP A 208 17.26 1.41 20.08
CA TRP A 208 16.20 1.58 21.08
C TRP A 208 16.36 0.61 22.25
N ALA A 209 16.14 1.10 23.48
CA ALA A 209 16.16 0.25 24.67
C ALA A 209 15.06 -0.81 24.55
N ARG A 210 15.43 -2.06 24.82
CA ARG A 210 14.46 -3.16 24.87
C ARG A 210 13.46 -2.90 25.98
N ARG A 211 12.19 -2.73 25.62
CA ARG A 211 11.10 -2.79 26.58
C ARG A 211 10.63 -4.23 26.68
N PRO A 212 10.57 -4.80 27.90
CA PRO A 212 10.05 -6.15 28.06
C PRO A 212 8.57 -6.17 27.67
N LEU A 213 8.17 -7.15 26.83
CA LEU A 213 6.77 -7.36 26.43
C LEU A 213 5.89 -7.72 27.63
N ALA A 214 6.45 -8.47 28.56
CA ALA A 214 5.83 -8.80 29.82
C ALA A 214 6.81 -8.42 30.93
N ARG A 215 6.31 -7.78 31.96
CA ARG A 215 7.08 -7.50 33.16
C ARG A 215 6.98 -8.68 34.08
N VAL A 216 8.11 -9.26 34.40
CA VAL A 216 8.21 -10.49 35.16
C VAL A 216 8.97 -10.21 36.49
N ALA A 217 8.43 -10.72 37.59
CA ALA A 217 9.11 -10.73 38.86
C ALA A 217 8.89 -12.07 39.55
N THR A 218 9.76 -12.44 40.46
CA THR A 218 9.55 -13.58 41.32
C THR A 218 8.44 -13.27 42.33
N ALA A 219 7.80 -14.32 42.87
CA ALA A 219 6.79 -14.14 43.94
C ALA A 219 7.33 -13.36 45.15
N LYS A 220 8.59 -13.55 45.49
CA LYS A 220 9.26 -12.84 46.58
C LYS A 220 9.42 -11.33 46.26
N GLU A 221 9.80 -10.98 45.05
CA GLU A 221 9.93 -9.58 44.63
C GLU A 221 8.55 -8.92 44.57
N TRP A 222 7.56 -9.60 44.04
CA TRP A 222 6.19 -9.09 44.00
C TRP A 222 5.62 -8.89 45.40
N MET A 223 5.86 -9.81 46.34
CA MET A 223 5.43 -9.65 47.72
C MET A 223 6.13 -8.48 48.44
N ALA A 224 7.38 -8.20 48.06
CA ALA A 224 8.14 -7.09 48.62
C ALA A 224 7.70 -5.73 48.05
N ASP A 225 7.32 -5.69 46.77
CA ASP A 225 6.87 -4.49 46.04
C ASP A 225 5.83 -4.87 44.98
N PRO A 226 4.54 -4.92 45.32
CA PRO A 226 3.47 -5.22 44.36
C PRO A 226 3.37 -4.21 43.21
N GLU A 227 3.88 -3.01 43.42
CA GLU A 227 3.86 -1.92 42.44
C GLU A 227 5.11 -1.85 41.54
N PHE A 228 5.98 -2.88 41.57
CA PHE A 228 7.24 -2.89 40.80
C PHE A 228 7.02 -2.60 39.32
N VAL A 229 5.87 -2.98 38.75
CA VAL A 229 5.50 -2.73 37.37
C VAL A 229 5.40 -1.22 37.08
N LEU A 230 4.86 -0.44 38.02
CA LEU A 230 4.69 0.99 37.88
C LEU A 230 6.02 1.75 38.06
N LYS A 231 6.94 1.18 38.80
CA LYS A 231 8.23 1.84 39.18
C LYS A 231 9.35 1.57 38.16
N SER A 232 9.22 0.55 37.33
CA SER A 232 10.36 0.04 36.54
C SER A 232 10.79 0.90 35.37
N GLU A 233 9.96 1.82 34.86
CA GLU A 233 10.24 2.52 33.61
C GLU A 233 9.76 3.98 33.55
N VAL A 234 9.03 4.45 34.56
CA VAL A 234 8.48 5.81 34.56
C VAL A 234 9.14 6.61 35.67
N MET A 235 9.79 7.71 35.28
CA MET A 235 10.26 8.68 36.28
C MET A 235 9.02 9.20 37.02
N PRO A 236 8.99 9.17 38.37
CA PRO A 236 7.86 9.69 39.10
C PRO A 236 7.55 11.14 38.68
N ALA A 237 6.27 11.44 38.51
CA ALA A 237 5.82 12.77 38.03
C ALA A 237 6.39 13.92 38.89
N GLU A 238 6.58 13.68 40.18
CA GLU A 238 7.18 14.60 41.13
C GLU A 238 8.63 15.00 40.80
N LYS A 239 9.35 14.17 40.02
CA LYS A 239 10.70 14.42 39.54
C LYS A 239 10.77 15.05 38.16
N LEU A 240 9.68 15.10 37.45
CA LEU A 240 9.58 15.71 36.14
C LEU A 240 9.44 17.23 36.31
N LYS A 241 10.38 17.97 35.73
CA LYS A 241 10.27 19.44 35.66
C LYS A 241 9.34 19.78 34.49
N SER A 242 8.22 20.42 34.77
CA SER A 242 7.36 21.01 33.72
C SER A 242 7.80 22.44 33.44
N LEU A 243 7.77 22.83 32.15
CA LEU A 243 8.00 24.22 31.71
C LEU A 243 6.71 25.03 31.76
N PHE A 244 5.57 24.38 31.95
CA PHE A 244 4.25 24.97 31.95
C PHE A 244 3.49 24.53 33.21
N ASP A 245 2.61 25.40 33.69
CA ASP A 245 1.62 25.00 34.70
C ASP A 245 0.73 23.91 34.13
N GLU A 246 0.35 22.95 34.97
CA GLU A 246 -0.57 21.89 34.51
C GLU A 246 -1.89 22.51 34.03
N PRO A 247 -2.34 22.21 32.80
CA PRO A 247 -3.59 22.70 32.32
C PRO A 247 -4.72 22.17 33.20
N ASN A 248 -5.66 23.07 33.58
CA ASN A 248 -6.82 22.66 34.33
C ASN A 248 -7.81 21.91 33.47
N GLU A 249 -7.66 20.61 33.39
CA GLU A 249 -8.51 19.71 32.57
C GLU A 249 -9.84 19.37 33.24
N THR A 250 -10.10 19.90 34.45
CA THR A 250 -11.32 19.57 35.20
C THR A 250 -12.48 20.53 34.95
N THR A 251 -12.29 21.60 34.17
CA THR A 251 -13.30 22.59 33.86
C THR A 251 -13.73 22.55 32.39
N GLY A 252 -15.04 22.60 32.15
CA GLY A 252 -15.61 22.59 30.80
C GLY A 252 -15.87 21.20 30.23
N HIS A 253 -16.07 21.15 28.92
CA HIS A 253 -16.29 19.87 28.22
C HIS A 253 -14.95 19.16 27.99
N GLN A 254 -14.93 17.88 28.31
CA GLN A 254 -13.80 17.00 28.07
C GLN A 254 -14.20 15.93 27.07
N TRP A 255 -13.30 15.66 26.14
CA TRP A 255 -13.52 14.68 25.09
C TRP A 255 -12.75 13.41 25.38
N GLY A 256 -13.41 12.28 25.24
CA GLY A 256 -12.79 10.96 25.32
C GLY A 256 -13.11 10.13 24.09
N MET A 257 -12.18 9.32 23.67
CA MET A 257 -12.36 8.36 22.59
C MET A 257 -12.06 6.94 23.09
N THR A 258 -12.99 6.03 22.84
CA THR A 258 -12.81 4.61 23.14
C THR A 258 -12.74 3.82 21.85
N ILE A 259 -11.72 2.99 21.70
CA ILE A 259 -11.54 2.10 20.55
C ILE A 259 -11.72 0.66 21.03
N ASP A 260 -12.74 -0.02 20.52
CA ASP A 260 -12.94 -1.45 20.78
C ASP A 260 -11.96 -2.26 19.92
N LEU A 261 -10.92 -2.77 20.56
CA LEU A 261 -9.87 -3.55 19.87
C LEU A 261 -10.35 -4.91 19.34
N ASN A 262 -11.54 -5.39 19.75
CA ASN A 262 -12.11 -6.61 19.18
C ASN A 262 -12.77 -6.37 17.82
N THR A 263 -13.18 -5.12 17.54
CA THR A 263 -13.83 -4.74 16.28
C THR A 263 -12.96 -3.87 15.40
N CYS A 264 -11.86 -3.33 15.92
CA CYS A 264 -10.94 -2.47 15.19
C CYS A 264 -10.17 -3.26 14.12
N LEU A 265 -10.27 -2.83 12.86
CA LEU A 265 -9.56 -3.42 11.72
C LEU A 265 -8.17 -2.81 11.49
N GLY A 266 -7.78 -1.80 12.25
CA GLY A 266 -6.52 -1.08 12.04
C GLY A 266 -6.47 -0.28 10.74
N CYS A 267 -7.61 0.20 10.24
CA CYS A 267 -7.69 0.93 8.96
C CYS A 267 -7.11 2.35 8.99
N ASN A 268 -6.65 2.82 10.15
CA ASN A 268 -6.05 4.14 10.37
C ASN A 268 -6.92 5.37 10.01
N ALA A 269 -8.21 5.19 9.77
CA ALA A 269 -9.12 6.30 9.46
C ALA A 269 -9.15 7.38 10.56
N CYS A 270 -9.09 6.96 11.84
CA CYS A 270 -9.00 7.86 12.98
C CYS A 270 -7.68 8.64 13.01
N ALA A 271 -6.56 8.02 12.64
CA ALA A 271 -5.25 8.67 12.56
C ALA A 271 -5.24 9.72 11.44
N ILE A 272 -5.74 9.38 10.25
CA ILE A 272 -5.84 10.31 9.12
C ILE A 272 -6.79 11.48 9.45
N ALA A 273 -7.91 11.22 10.10
CA ALA A 273 -8.82 12.29 10.51
C ALA A 273 -8.14 13.28 11.47
N CYS A 274 -7.38 12.77 12.43
CA CYS A 274 -6.59 13.59 13.35
C CYS A 274 -5.51 14.40 12.61
N GLN A 275 -4.76 13.76 11.71
CA GLN A 275 -3.71 14.42 10.93
C GLN A 275 -4.28 15.53 10.03
N ALA A 276 -5.41 15.26 9.38
CA ALA A 276 -6.07 16.23 8.50
C ALA A 276 -6.62 17.42 9.28
N GLU A 277 -7.30 17.19 10.41
CA GLU A 277 -7.87 18.23 11.25
C GLU A 277 -6.80 19.14 11.88
N ASN A 278 -5.68 18.54 12.29
CA ASN A 278 -4.58 19.26 12.91
C ASN A 278 -3.53 19.74 11.92
N ALA A 279 -3.75 19.57 10.61
CA ALA A 279 -2.83 19.94 9.53
C ALA A 279 -1.40 19.40 9.76
N VAL A 280 -1.29 18.17 10.25
CA VAL A 280 -0.01 17.51 10.51
C VAL A 280 0.74 17.31 9.18
N PRO A 281 1.98 17.80 9.04
CA PRO A 281 2.73 17.65 7.80
C PRO A 281 3.17 16.20 7.59
N THR A 282 3.18 15.75 6.34
CA THR A 282 3.81 14.50 5.96
C THR A 282 5.33 14.66 5.91
N VAL A 283 6.05 13.60 6.26
CA VAL A 283 7.52 13.61 6.33
C VAL A 283 8.19 12.98 5.10
N GLY A 284 7.44 12.16 4.36
CA GLY A 284 7.92 11.49 3.15
C GLY A 284 8.63 10.16 3.42
N LYS A 285 8.79 9.38 2.36
CA LYS A 285 9.32 8.02 2.39
C LYS A 285 10.66 7.89 3.13
N SER A 286 11.60 8.81 2.90
CA SER A 286 12.94 8.77 3.52
C SER A 286 12.87 8.91 5.03
N GLU A 287 12.01 9.79 5.52
CA GLU A 287 11.89 10.05 6.95
C GLU A 287 11.10 8.96 7.66
N VAL A 288 10.08 8.38 7.00
CA VAL A 288 9.40 7.17 7.52
C VAL A 288 10.41 6.04 7.74
N LYS A 289 11.34 5.81 6.79
CA LYS A 289 12.43 4.84 6.97
C LYS A 289 13.34 5.14 8.14
N ASN A 290 13.51 6.40 8.48
CA ASN A 290 14.29 6.85 9.63
C ASN A 290 13.49 6.81 10.94
N GLY A 291 12.26 6.26 10.91
CA GLY A 291 11.38 6.15 12.08
C GLY A 291 10.83 7.49 12.56
N ARG A 292 10.60 8.42 11.63
CA ARG A 292 10.06 9.77 11.92
C ARG A 292 8.62 9.94 11.45
N GLU A 293 7.90 8.87 11.31
CA GLU A 293 6.46 8.90 11.05
C GLU A 293 5.67 9.30 12.31
N MET A 294 4.45 9.81 12.09
CA MET A 294 3.51 10.14 13.15
C MET A 294 2.43 9.07 13.30
#